data_1e0b7ba0afc7555f27ac56a81352b8f8
#
_entry.id   1e0b7ba0afc7555f27ac56a81352b8f8
#
_cell.length_a   1.000
_cell.length_b   1.000
_cell.length_c   1.000
_cell.angle_alpha   90.00
_cell.angle_beta   90.00
_cell.angle_gamma   90.00
#
_symmetry.space_group_name_H-M   'P 1'
#
loop_
_entity.id
_entity.type
_entity.pdbx_description
1 polymer ?
#
loop_
_entity_poly.entity_id
_entity_poly.type
_entity_poly.pdbx_seq_one_letter_code
_entity_poly.pdbx_strand_id
1 'polypeptide(L)'
;MFWWILLVVFVLLVLGLLFAPLKLSASTLNNMYFVSYGWVLKVTARLLEDDIEIGFKIFGFGKNTTLLEQLANRKRKKSVPEKIADSIARTTKKRVPLKVILEFLKTFRVKKFFINVDLGSVYYNAWLFPLGEIFKTQKVYCTTNFVGKTEIEIDIINRPANMLWAIVKTQIK
;
A
#
# COMPACT_ATOMS: atom_id res chain seq x y z
N MET A 1 -13.69 -24.82 31.73
CA MET A 1 -14.43 -24.54 30.50
C MET A 1 -14.18 -23.12 29.92
N PHE A 2 -14.24 -22.07 30.71
CA PHE A 2 -14.07 -20.66 30.26
C PHE A 2 -12.73 -20.44 29.51
N TRP A 3 -11.62 -20.96 29.97
CA TRP A 3 -10.30 -20.84 29.33
C TRP A 3 -10.24 -21.43 27.90
N TRP A 4 -10.92 -22.56 27.67
CA TRP A 4 -10.98 -23.16 26.34
C TRP A 4 -11.77 -22.30 25.34
N ILE A 5 -12.86 -21.69 25.79
CA ILE A 5 -13.64 -20.78 24.95
C ILE A 5 -12.79 -19.57 24.58
N LEU A 6 -12.09 -18.98 25.55
CA LEU A 6 -11.23 -17.83 25.31
C LEU A 6 -10.08 -18.16 24.35
N LEU A 7 -9.47 -19.34 24.49
CA LEU A 7 -8.42 -19.82 23.59
C LEU A 7 -8.97 -19.98 22.15
N VAL A 8 -10.14 -20.62 21.99
CA VAL A 8 -10.76 -20.79 20.67
C VAL A 8 -11.08 -19.44 20.03
N VAL A 9 -11.65 -18.50 20.77
CA VAL A 9 -11.95 -17.14 20.27
C VAL A 9 -10.65 -16.44 19.86
N PHE A 10 -9.59 -16.54 20.65
CA PHE A 10 -8.30 -15.96 20.32
C PHE A 10 -7.71 -16.55 19.03
N VAL A 11 -7.75 -17.87 18.87
CA VAL A 11 -7.27 -18.55 17.65
C VAL A 11 -8.07 -18.10 16.44
N LEU A 12 -9.40 -18.03 16.54
CA LEU A 12 -10.26 -17.56 15.45
C LEU A 12 -9.96 -16.09 15.07
N LEU A 13 -9.69 -15.24 16.06
CA LEU A 13 -9.31 -13.85 15.83
C LEU A 13 -7.98 -13.75 15.09
N VAL A 14 -6.97 -14.51 15.52
CA VAL A 14 -5.65 -14.56 14.87
C VAL A 14 -5.77 -15.06 13.44
N LEU A 15 -6.53 -16.14 13.21
CA LEU A 15 -6.80 -16.66 11.87
C LEU A 15 -7.52 -15.61 11.02
N GLY A 16 -8.54 -14.96 11.54
CA GLY A 16 -9.25 -13.88 10.85
C GLY A 16 -8.33 -12.74 10.41
N LEU A 17 -7.41 -12.32 11.29
CA LEU A 17 -6.39 -11.33 10.95
C LEU A 17 -5.43 -11.86 9.87
N LEU A 18 -4.94 -13.08 9.98
CA LEU A 18 -3.99 -13.66 9.03
C LEU A 18 -4.54 -13.75 7.61
N PHE A 19 -5.83 -14.07 7.47
CA PHE A 19 -6.51 -14.17 6.18
C PHE A 19 -7.15 -12.87 5.71
N ALA A 20 -7.16 -11.82 6.53
CA ALA A 20 -7.67 -10.52 6.14
C ALA A 20 -6.92 -9.96 4.93
N PRO A 21 -7.61 -9.45 3.90
CA PRO A 21 -6.94 -8.90 2.73
C PRO A 21 -6.32 -7.54 3.04
N LEU A 22 -5.03 -7.41 2.74
CA LEU A 22 -4.34 -6.14 2.67
C LEU A 22 -4.55 -5.56 1.27
N LYS A 23 -5.22 -4.42 1.17
CA LYS A 23 -5.46 -3.71 -0.10
C LYS A 23 -4.66 -2.42 -0.09
N LEU A 24 -3.93 -2.20 -1.16
CA LEU A 24 -3.21 -0.96 -1.46
C LEU A 24 -3.80 -0.39 -2.73
N SER A 25 -4.28 0.85 -2.68
CA SER A 25 -4.76 1.55 -3.86
C SER A 25 -4.15 2.94 -3.91
N ALA A 26 -3.71 3.31 -5.09
CA ALA A 26 -3.17 4.62 -5.39
C ALA A 26 -3.79 5.11 -6.69
N SER A 27 -4.36 6.31 -6.68
CA SER A 27 -4.93 6.96 -7.85
C SER A 27 -4.49 8.41 -7.88
N THR A 28 -3.72 8.77 -8.91
CA THR A 28 -3.36 10.17 -9.14
C THR A 28 -4.51 10.96 -9.74
N LEU A 29 -5.43 10.29 -10.46
CA LEU A 29 -6.61 10.93 -11.03
C LEU A 29 -7.51 11.57 -9.96
N ASN A 30 -7.70 10.86 -8.84
CA ASN A 30 -8.52 11.32 -7.72
C ASN A 30 -7.68 11.88 -6.56
N ASN A 31 -6.35 11.98 -6.72
CA ASN A 31 -5.42 12.36 -5.67
C ASN A 31 -5.63 11.58 -4.37
N MET A 32 -6.00 10.29 -4.49
CA MET A 32 -6.40 9.46 -3.38
C MET A 32 -5.52 8.23 -3.26
N TYR A 33 -4.98 8.04 -2.09
CA TYR A 33 -4.18 6.87 -1.72
C TYR A 33 -4.82 6.21 -0.52
N PHE A 34 -5.00 4.91 -0.54
CA PHE A 34 -5.50 4.22 0.64
C PHE A 34 -4.82 2.87 0.85
N VAL A 35 -4.69 2.54 2.13
CA VAL A 35 -4.25 1.24 2.61
C VAL A 35 -5.35 0.71 3.50
N SER A 36 -5.85 -0.48 3.22
CA SER A 36 -6.83 -1.13 4.09
C SER A 36 -6.41 -2.54 4.45
N TYR A 37 -6.61 -2.90 5.69
CA TYR A 37 -6.35 -4.23 6.22
C TYR A 37 -7.66 -4.85 6.71
N GLY A 38 -8.26 -5.64 5.85
CA GLY A 38 -9.56 -6.23 6.10
C GLY A 38 -10.60 -5.18 6.48
N TRP A 39 -11.27 -5.43 7.58
CA TRP A 39 -12.24 -4.54 8.24
C TRP A 39 -11.64 -3.80 9.45
N VAL A 40 -10.39 -4.14 9.83
CA VAL A 40 -9.73 -3.66 11.05
C VAL A 40 -9.21 -2.24 10.86
N LEU A 41 -8.48 -1.99 9.77
CA LEU A 41 -7.76 -0.74 9.55
C LEU A 41 -7.99 -0.22 8.14
N LYS A 42 -8.30 1.07 8.04
CA LYS A 42 -8.27 1.79 6.77
C LYS A 42 -7.59 3.13 6.97
N VAL A 43 -6.52 3.36 6.24
CA VAL A 43 -5.82 4.64 6.18
C VAL A 43 -6.05 5.21 4.79
N THR A 44 -6.50 6.45 4.72
CA THR A 44 -6.71 7.19 3.48
C THR A 44 -5.87 8.45 3.52
N ALA A 45 -5.19 8.75 2.43
CA ALA A 45 -4.52 10.01 2.21
C ALA A 45 -5.09 10.64 0.95
N ARG A 46 -5.54 11.86 1.04
CA ARG A 46 -6.03 12.65 -0.09
C ARG A 46 -5.19 13.91 -0.21
N LEU A 47 -4.63 14.11 -1.39
CA LEU A 47 -3.90 15.33 -1.72
C LEU A 47 -4.91 16.38 -2.19
N LEU A 48 -5.05 17.46 -1.43
CA LEU A 48 -5.73 18.68 -1.85
C LEU A 48 -4.67 19.65 -2.42
N GLU A 49 -5.10 20.70 -3.12
CA GLU A 49 -4.18 21.66 -3.74
C GLU A 49 -3.23 22.30 -2.72
N ASP A 50 -3.69 22.59 -1.49
CA ASP A 50 -2.91 23.27 -0.45
C ASP A 50 -2.65 22.42 0.79
N ASP A 51 -3.18 21.17 0.89
CA ASP A 51 -3.05 20.37 2.09
C ASP A 51 -3.18 18.87 1.83
N ILE A 52 -2.82 18.07 2.84
CA ILE A 52 -2.98 16.61 2.80
C ILE A 52 -3.94 16.20 3.92
N GLU A 53 -5.08 15.67 3.52
CA GLU A 53 -6.04 15.08 4.43
C GLU A 53 -5.68 13.61 4.70
N ILE A 54 -5.48 13.28 5.97
CA ILE A 54 -5.21 11.90 6.39
C ILE A 54 -6.39 11.41 7.22
N GLY A 55 -7.04 10.38 6.73
CA GLY A 55 -8.13 9.69 7.42
C GLY A 55 -7.66 8.36 7.98
N PHE A 56 -7.92 8.12 9.26
CA PHE A 56 -7.70 6.84 9.92
C PHE A 56 -9.04 6.26 10.35
N LYS A 57 -9.28 4.99 9.98
CA LYS A 57 -10.43 4.23 10.48
C LYS A 57 -9.95 2.92 11.07
N ILE A 58 -10.29 2.68 12.34
CA ILE A 58 -10.00 1.46 13.07
C ILE A 58 -11.31 0.88 13.56
N PHE A 59 -11.64 -0.37 13.20
CA PHE A 59 -12.90 -1.04 13.53
C PHE A 59 -14.16 -0.23 13.19
N GLY A 60 -14.13 0.54 12.10
CA GLY A 60 -15.26 1.40 11.70
C GLY A 60 -15.27 2.78 12.34
N PHE A 61 -14.56 3.00 13.45
CA PHE A 61 -14.39 4.30 14.07
C PHE A 61 -13.24 5.04 13.37
N GLY A 62 -13.51 6.24 12.90
CA GLY A 62 -12.51 7.00 12.13
C GLY A 62 -12.42 8.44 12.55
N LYS A 63 -11.22 9.00 12.37
CA LYS A 63 -10.95 10.43 12.51
C LYS A 63 -10.20 10.89 11.26
N ASN A 64 -10.70 11.94 10.65
CA ASN A 64 -9.97 12.65 9.60
C ASN A 64 -9.21 13.79 10.25
N THR A 65 -7.98 13.98 9.85
CA THR A 65 -7.12 15.05 10.36
C THR A 65 -6.29 15.60 9.22
N THR A 66 -6.21 16.91 9.14
CA THR A 66 -5.40 17.60 8.16
C THR A 66 -3.95 17.71 8.64
N LEU A 67 -2.96 17.62 7.75
CA LEU A 67 -1.55 17.71 8.15
C LEU A 67 -1.23 19.07 8.79
N LEU A 68 -1.80 20.15 8.30
CA LEU A 68 -1.62 21.48 8.90
C LEU A 68 -2.12 21.53 10.33
N GLU A 69 -3.27 20.91 10.63
CA GLU A 69 -3.81 20.82 11.99
C GLU A 69 -2.90 19.98 12.92
N GLN A 70 -2.33 18.89 12.42
CA GLN A 70 -1.36 18.10 13.18
C GLN A 70 -0.07 18.86 13.46
N LEU A 71 0.45 19.61 12.50
CA LEU A 71 1.65 20.42 12.68
C LEU A 71 1.41 21.59 13.64
N ALA A 72 0.25 22.23 13.59
CA ALA A 72 -0.15 23.26 14.53
C ALA A 72 -0.25 22.72 15.98
N ASN A 73 -0.81 21.51 16.14
CA ASN A 73 -0.92 20.85 17.44
C ASN A 73 0.43 20.27 17.93
N ARG A 74 1.37 19.89 17.04
CA ARG A 74 2.72 19.45 17.42
C ARG A 74 3.58 20.56 17.98
N LYS A 75 3.43 21.81 17.54
CA LYS A 75 4.15 22.95 18.13
C LYS A 75 3.81 23.17 19.61
N ARG A 76 2.69 22.62 20.10
CA ARG A 76 2.29 22.65 21.51
C ARG A 76 2.81 21.49 22.37
N LYS A 77 3.23 20.36 21.76
CA LYS A 77 3.80 19.21 22.48
C LYS A 77 5.28 19.09 22.13
N LYS A 78 6.14 19.54 23.04
CA LYS A 78 7.60 19.41 22.99
C LYS A 78 8.04 17.96 22.82
N SER A 79 9.06 17.80 21.96
CA SER A 79 10.03 16.70 21.89
C SER A 79 9.50 15.27 21.76
N VAL A 80 9.47 14.79 20.52
CA VAL A 80 9.61 13.36 20.23
C VAL A 80 11.08 13.01 20.51
N PRO A 81 11.39 12.00 21.32
CA PRO A 81 12.78 11.62 21.56
C PRO A 81 13.42 11.09 20.27
N GLU A 82 14.54 11.68 19.94
CA GLU A 82 15.44 11.39 18.81
C GLU A 82 15.98 9.93 18.80
N LYS A 83 15.60 9.14 19.81
CA LYS A 83 16.07 7.77 20.01
C LYS A 83 15.50 6.73 19.04
N ILE A 84 14.49 7.07 18.22
CA ILE A 84 13.89 6.11 17.29
C ILE A 84 14.71 6.00 15.99
N ALA A 85 15.39 7.07 15.59
CA ALA A 85 16.22 7.05 14.37
C ALA A 85 17.47 6.17 14.54
N ASP A 86 18.09 6.17 15.73
CA ASP A 86 19.31 5.40 15.99
C ASP A 86 19.08 3.89 16.15
N SER A 87 17.90 3.48 16.57
CA SER A 87 17.58 2.05 16.72
C SER A 87 17.36 1.35 15.36
N ILE A 88 16.94 2.09 14.34
CA ILE A 88 16.74 1.55 12.98
C ILE A 88 18.08 1.38 12.26
N ALA A 89 19.08 2.22 12.59
CA ALA A 89 20.41 2.19 11.95
C ALA A 89 21.31 1.02 12.41
N ARG A 90 21.00 0.40 13.55
CA ARG A 90 21.79 -0.71 14.12
C ARG A 90 21.30 -2.11 13.79
N THR A 91 20.21 -2.25 13.03
CA THR A 91 19.80 -3.57 12.56
C THR A 91 20.80 -4.03 11.51
N THR A 92 21.69 -4.89 11.95
CA THR A 92 22.70 -5.60 11.15
C THR A 92 22.16 -5.87 9.74
N LYS A 93 22.92 -5.44 8.72
CA LYS A 93 22.73 -5.72 7.29
C LYS A 93 22.74 -7.25 7.01
N LYS A 94 21.81 -8.01 7.55
CA LYS A 94 21.51 -9.33 7.01
C LYS A 94 20.92 -9.09 5.61
N ARG A 95 21.76 -9.28 4.59
CA ARG A 95 21.34 -9.22 3.20
C ARG A 95 20.24 -10.26 3.02
N VAL A 96 19.00 -9.78 2.93
CA VAL A 96 17.86 -10.66 2.61
C VAL A 96 18.16 -11.24 1.22
N PRO A 97 18.21 -12.56 1.03
CA PRO A 97 18.52 -13.15 -0.26
C PRO A 97 17.47 -12.71 -1.28
N LEU A 98 17.92 -12.35 -2.46
CA LEU A 98 17.08 -11.82 -3.56
C LEU A 98 15.91 -12.76 -3.88
N LYS A 99 16.12 -14.07 -3.69
CA LYS A 99 15.08 -15.10 -3.83
C LYS A 99 13.90 -14.89 -2.90
N VAL A 100 14.16 -14.51 -1.62
CA VAL A 100 13.09 -14.23 -0.64
C VAL A 100 12.28 -13.03 -1.09
N ILE A 101 12.94 -11.97 -1.57
CA ILE A 101 12.28 -10.76 -2.08
C ILE A 101 11.39 -11.11 -3.27
N LEU A 102 11.89 -11.90 -4.23
CA LEU A 102 11.12 -12.31 -5.41
C LEU A 102 9.90 -13.16 -5.04
N GLU A 103 10.07 -14.15 -4.15
CA GLU A 103 8.95 -14.98 -3.69
C GLU A 103 7.91 -14.14 -2.90
N PHE A 104 8.38 -13.18 -2.11
CA PHE A 104 7.50 -12.23 -1.42
C PHE A 104 6.72 -11.35 -2.41
N LEU A 105 7.38 -10.81 -3.44
CA LEU A 105 6.73 -10.00 -4.47
C LEU A 105 5.68 -10.79 -5.26
N LYS A 106 5.90 -12.08 -5.51
CA LYS A 106 4.93 -12.96 -6.20
C LYS A 106 3.63 -13.16 -5.40
N THR A 107 3.62 -12.88 -4.10
CA THR A 107 2.40 -13.00 -3.29
C THR A 107 1.42 -11.85 -3.54
N PHE A 108 1.89 -10.75 -4.10
CA PHE A 108 1.06 -9.61 -4.43
C PHE A 108 0.23 -9.89 -5.69
N ARG A 109 -1.06 -9.66 -5.60
CA ARG A 109 -1.98 -9.80 -6.73
C ARG A 109 -2.40 -8.42 -7.20
N VAL A 110 -1.92 -8.03 -8.37
CA VAL A 110 -2.37 -6.81 -9.04
C VAL A 110 -3.79 -7.04 -9.52
N LYS A 111 -4.74 -6.21 -9.07
CA LYS A 111 -6.14 -6.20 -9.55
C LYS A 111 -6.34 -5.25 -10.70
N LYS A 112 -5.75 -4.06 -10.57
CA LYS A 112 -5.82 -3.03 -11.59
C LYS A 112 -4.48 -2.31 -11.64
N PHE A 113 -3.99 -2.12 -12.84
CA PHE A 113 -2.82 -1.32 -13.12
C PHE A 113 -3.12 -0.50 -14.37
N PHE A 114 -3.38 0.76 -14.18
CA PHE A 114 -3.69 1.70 -15.25
C PHE A 114 -2.64 2.80 -15.24
N ILE A 115 -2.04 3.03 -16.40
CA ILE A 115 -1.14 4.14 -16.64
C ILE A 115 -1.57 4.84 -17.90
N ASN A 116 -1.77 6.14 -17.81
CA ASN A 116 -2.02 7.04 -18.91
C ASN A 116 -0.99 8.17 -18.86
N VAL A 117 -0.05 8.17 -19.78
CA VAL A 117 1.13 9.05 -19.75
C VAL A 117 1.11 10.02 -20.91
N ASP A 118 1.48 11.26 -20.64
CA ASP A 118 1.91 12.21 -21.67
C ASP A 118 3.42 12.46 -21.52
N LEU A 119 4.18 12.13 -22.56
CA LEU A 119 5.63 12.35 -22.62
C LEU A 119 6.00 13.77 -23.09
N GLY A 120 5.00 14.66 -23.25
CA GLY A 120 5.22 16.03 -23.71
C GLY A 120 5.61 16.15 -25.19
N SER A 121 5.60 15.06 -25.94
CA SER A 121 5.93 15.03 -27.36
C SER A 121 5.00 14.09 -28.11
N VAL A 122 4.40 14.59 -29.17
CA VAL A 122 3.52 13.81 -30.05
C VAL A 122 4.25 12.59 -30.61
N TYR A 123 5.53 12.74 -30.95
CA TYR A 123 6.35 11.66 -31.48
C TYR A 123 6.53 10.52 -30.47
N TYR A 124 6.92 10.83 -29.25
CA TYR A 124 7.11 9.81 -28.21
C TYR A 124 5.79 9.16 -27.80
N ASN A 125 4.71 9.93 -27.71
CA ASN A 125 3.38 9.41 -27.41
C ASN A 125 2.90 8.45 -28.51
N ALA A 126 3.13 8.80 -29.79
CA ALA A 126 2.79 7.93 -30.92
C ALA A 126 3.56 6.60 -30.91
N TRP A 127 4.82 6.62 -30.48
CA TRP A 127 5.63 5.40 -30.33
C TRP A 127 5.19 4.53 -29.15
N LEU A 128 4.81 5.17 -28.03
CA LEU A 128 4.40 4.45 -26.83
C LEU A 128 3.01 3.82 -26.96
N PHE A 129 2.12 4.44 -27.75
CA PHE A 129 0.73 3.98 -27.90
C PHE A 129 0.61 2.51 -28.36
N PRO A 130 1.29 2.05 -29.45
CA PRO A 130 1.22 0.66 -29.89
C PRO A 130 1.77 -0.32 -28.83
N LEU A 131 2.82 0.08 -28.10
CA LEU A 131 3.36 -0.74 -27.02
C LEU A 131 2.34 -0.93 -25.90
N GLY A 132 1.59 0.12 -25.55
CA GLY A 132 0.51 0.05 -24.57
C GLY A 132 -0.58 -0.94 -24.99
N GLU A 133 -0.97 -0.96 -26.26
CA GLU A 133 -1.98 -1.89 -26.78
C GLU A 133 -1.48 -3.36 -26.79
N ILE A 134 -0.19 -3.60 -27.06
CA ILE A 134 0.40 -4.95 -27.03
C ILE A 134 0.35 -5.56 -25.61
N PHE A 135 0.64 -4.73 -24.58
CA PHE A 135 0.67 -5.19 -23.18
C PHE A 135 -0.69 -5.10 -22.49
N LYS A 136 -1.72 -4.66 -23.17
CA LYS A 136 -3.06 -4.53 -22.65
C LYS A 136 -3.65 -5.87 -22.23
N THR A 137 -4.04 -5.95 -20.97
CA THR A 137 -4.77 -7.09 -20.41
C THR A 137 -5.97 -6.57 -19.63
N GLN A 138 -6.86 -7.47 -19.19
CA GLN A 138 -8.00 -7.06 -18.34
C GLN A 138 -7.58 -6.33 -17.04
N LYS A 139 -6.34 -6.53 -16.58
CA LYS A 139 -5.83 -5.96 -15.32
C LYS A 139 -4.79 -4.88 -15.52
N VAL A 140 -4.12 -4.90 -16.65
CA VAL A 140 -3.03 -3.98 -16.99
C VAL A 140 -3.44 -3.21 -18.22
N TYR A 141 -3.47 -1.91 -18.11
CA TYR A 141 -3.79 -1.01 -19.22
C TYR A 141 -2.79 0.13 -19.20
N CYS A 142 -2.05 0.24 -20.29
CA CYS A 142 -1.11 1.34 -20.51
C CYS A 142 -1.57 2.07 -21.77
N THR A 143 -1.72 3.37 -21.67
CA THR A 143 -2.09 4.22 -22.81
C THR A 143 -1.33 5.55 -22.74
N THR A 144 -1.37 6.28 -23.83
CA THR A 144 -0.81 7.63 -23.90
C THR A 144 -1.92 8.64 -24.13
N ASN A 145 -1.74 9.83 -23.60
CA ASN A 145 -2.59 10.98 -23.88
C ASN A 145 -1.74 12.15 -24.41
N PHE A 146 -2.42 13.23 -24.84
CA PHE A 146 -1.80 14.45 -25.34
C PHE A 146 -2.26 15.67 -24.55
N VAL A 147 -2.61 15.48 -23.27
CA VAL A 147 -3.25 16.50 -22.42
C VAL A 147 -2.26 17.12 -21.43
N GLY A 148 -1.01 16.67 -21.41
CA GLY A 148 0.01 17.12 -20.47
C GLY A 148 -0.15 16.56 -19.06
N LYS A 149 -0.95 15.47 -18.87
CA LYS A 149 -1.21 14.88 -17.56
C LYS A 149 -0.83 13.41 -17.53
N THR A 150 -0.15 13.02 -16.47
CA THR A 150 0.13 11.61 -16.20
C THR A 150 -0.82 11.09 -15.13
N GLU A 151 -1.57 10.05 -15.48
CA GLU A 151 -2.55 9.42 -14.61
C GLU A 151 -2.09 7.99 -14.32
N ILE A 152 -2.03 7.65 -13.04
CA ILE A 152 -1.63 6.31 -12.58
C ILE A 152 -2.68 5.83 -11.61
N GLU A 153 -3.20 4.62 -11.85
CA GLU A 153 -4.10 3.94 -10.93
C GLU A 153 -3.62 2.53 -10.69
N ILE A 154 -3.38 2.19 -9.43
CA ILE A 154 -2.83 0.90 -9.02
C ILE A 154 -3.66 0.35 -7.89
N ASP A 155 -4.20 -0.86 -8.09
CA ASP A 155 -4.86 -1.64 -7.05
C ASP A 155 -4.13 -2.95 -6.84
N ILE A 156 -3.60 -3.15 -5.65
CA ILE A 156 -2.87 -4.35 -5.26
C ILE A 156 -3.54 -4.97 -4.04
N ILE A 157 -3.66 -6.29 -4.06
CA ILE A 157 -4.18 -7.05 -2.92
C ILE A 157 -3.17 -8.12 -2.53
N ASN A 158 -2.97 -8.27 -1.22
CA ASN A 158 -2.24 -9.37 -0.64
C ASN A 158 -2.96 -9.90 0.62
N ARG A 159 -2.52 -11.04 1.11
CA ARG A 159 -2.94 -11.61 2.41
C ARG A 159 -1.69 -11.92 3.23
N PRO A 160 -1.63 -11.53 4.52
CA PRO A 160 -0.49 -11.84 5.37
C PRO A 160 -0.14 -13.32 5.41
N ALA A 161 -1.13 -14.20 5.37
CA ALA A 161 -0.91 -15.64 5.28
C ALA A 161 -0.03 -16.04 4.09
N ASN A 162 -0.25 -15.43 2.90
CA ASN A 162 0.55 -15.71 1.71
C ASN A 162 1.99 -15.19 1.87
N MET A 163 2.16 -14.02 2.51
CA MET A 163 3.48 -13.46 2.81
C MET A 163 4.27 -14.36 3.75
N LEU A 164 3.64 -14.81 4.84
CA LEU A 164 4.26 -15.74 5.79
C LEU A 164 4.61 -17.07 5.11
N TRP A 165 3.71 -17.62 4.31
CA TRP A 165 3.96 -18.85 3.57
C TRP A 165 5.15 -18.73 2.62
N ALA A 166 5.30 -17.61 1.92
CA ALA A 166 6.44 -17.36 1.05
C ALA A 166 7.77 -17.36 1.82
N ILE A 167 7.80 -16.76 3.02
CA ILE A 167 8.98 -16.74 3.89
C ILE A 167 9.31 -18.15 4.38
N VAL A 168 8.34 -18.89 4.88
CA VAL A 168 8.52 -20.26 5.39
C VAL A 168 9.05 -21.16 4.26
N LYS A 169 8.45 -21.09 3.08
CA LYS A 169 8.87 -21.88 1.91
C LYS A 169 10.32 -21.62 1.49
N THR A 170 10.82 -20.41 1.70
CA THR A 170 12.22 -20.07 1.36
C THR A 170 13.23 -20.52 2.40
N GLN A 171 12.79 -20.77 3.65
CA GLN A 171 13.64 -21.27 4.73
C GLN A 171 13.75 -22.80 4.75
N ILE A 172 12.75 -23.51 4.20
CA ILE A 172 12.71 -24.99 4.18
C ILE A 172 13.47 -25.58 2.99
N LYS A 173 13.85 -24.78 2.01
CA LYS A 173 14.68 -25.16 0.87
C LYS A 173 16.14 -24.74 1.04
#